data_cc25e47f0db80cac05d437138c9fc478
#
_entry.id   cc25e47f0db80cac05d437138c9fc478
#
_cell.length_a   1.000
_cell.length_b   1.000
_cell.length_c   1.000
_cell.angle_alpha   90.00
_cell.angle_beta   90.00
_cell.angle_gamma   90.00
#
_symmetry.space_group_name_H-M   'P 1'
#
loop_
_entity.id
_entity.type
_entity.pdbx_description
1 polymer ?
#
loop_
_entity_poly.entity_id
_entity_poly.type
_entity_poly.pdbx_seq_one_letter_code
_entity_poly.pdbx_strand_id
1 'polypeptide(L)'
;AFRNRFIDKVVIGFSDKNQFKSVLDKIKNFKNNNKFDKYYQDLDIDDKLINDPRFWPKSKNKKIKKYKTYEKWIKNKNVVNGGVGLLSKRPDQFLPVGWPTYYTKAKNCFIWGTEGQKFIDFSLMGVGTNILGYSDSEINKVAIQKIKESNSSTLVSEEEKMLAEELISAHPWSGKTIFARSGAEANTIALRVARLNNDKKGVAVCGYHGWHDWYLAANFKKDKIKYIHLEGL
;
A
#
# COMPACT_ATOMS: atom_id res chain seq x y z
N ALA A 1 -19.03 9.83 10.61
CA ALA A 1 -18.35 10.65 9.61
C ALA A 1 -19.29 11.72 9.03
N PHE A 2 -20.45 11.34 8.45
CA PHE A 2 -21.37 12.27 7.76
C PHE A 2 -21.99 13.38 8.65
N ARG A 3 -21.95 13.25 9.96
CA ARG A 3 -22.46 14.28 10.91
C ARG A 3 -21.35 15.11 11.56
N ASN A 4 -20.11 14.76 11.30
CA ASN A 4 -18.99 15.52 11.85
C ASN A 4 -18.81 16.80 11.02
N ARG A 5 -18.97 17.97 11.66
CA ARG A 5 -18.84 19.30 11.02
C ARG A 5 -17.47 19.59 10.43
N PHE A 6 -16.46 18.78 10.77
CA PHE A 6 -15.10 18.91 10.25
C PHE A 6 -14.83 17.99 9.07
N ILE A 7 -15.81 17.17 8.64
CA ILE A 7 -15.68 16.26 7.53
C ILE A 7 -16.61 16.73 6.41
N ASP A 8 -16.05 17.38 5.41
CA ASP A 8 -16.80 17.87 4.25
C ASP A 8 -17.22 16.76 3.30
N LYS A 9 -16.36 15.75 3.13
CA LYS A 9 -16.57 14.66 2.18
C LYS A 9 -16.09 13.35 2.76
N VAL A 10 -16.82 12.29 2.46
CA VAL A 10 -16.44 10.90 2.76
C VAL A 10 -16.33 10.14 1.46
N VAL A 11 -15.16 9.57 1.20
CA VAL A 11 -14.93 8.69 0.06
C VAL A 11 -15.25 7.26 0.47
N ILE A 12 -16.18 6.63 -0.25
CA ILE A 12 -16.61 5.25 0.00
C ILE A 12 -16.32 4.45 -1.27
N GLY A 13 -15.51 3.39 -1.13
CA GLY A 13 -15.30 2.40 -2.17
C GLY A 13 -16.47 1.41 -2.23
N PHE A 14 -16.83 0.96 -3.42
CA PHE A 14 -17.79 -0.12 -3.64
C PHE A 14 -17.39 -0.90 -4.90
N SER A 15 -17.67 -2.19 -4.89
CA SER A 15 -17.24 -3.11 -5.95
C SER A 15 -18.28 -3.25 -7.07
N ASP A 16 -19.56 -2.96 -6.78
CA ASP A 16 -20.64 -3.13 -7.74
C ASP A 16 -21.82 -2.16 -7.48
N LYS A 17 -22.74 -2.12 -8.46
CA LYS A 17 -23.93 -1.25 -8.44
C LYS A 17 -24.89 -1.53 -7.28
N ASN A 18 -24.99 -2.78 -6.83
CA ASN A 18 -25.89 -3.17 -5.75
C ASN A 18 -25.34 -2.72 -4.41
N GLN A 19 -24.03 -2.86 -4.21
CA GLN A 19 -23.33 -2.33 -3.05
C GLN A 19 -23.45 -0.81 -2.99
N PHE A 20 -23.29 -0.12 -4.12
CA PHE A 20 -23.51 1.33 -4.22
C PHE A 20 -24.92 1.74 -3.78
N LYS A 21 -25.96 1.08 -4.33
CA LYS A 21 -27.36 1.33 -3.93
C LYS A 21 -27.57 1.08 -2.44
N SER A 22 -27.09 -0.05 -1.90
CA SER A 22 -27.17 -0.37 -0.49
C SER A 22 -26.52 0.70 0.41
N VAL A 23 -25.37 1.22 0.01
CA VAL A 23 -24.69 2.30 0.73
C VAL A 23 -25.53 3.59 0.69
N LEU A 24 -26.06 3.97 -0.49
CA LEU A 24 -26.90 5.15 -0.63
C LEU A 24 -28.18 5.06 0.22
N ASP A 25 -28.83 3.91 0.24
CA ASP A 25 -30.05 3.68 1.05
C ASP A 25 -29.73 3.77 2.55
N LYS A 26 -28.61 3.20 2.98
CA LYS A 26 -28.13 3.35 4.36
C LYS A 26 -27.86 4.79 4.73
N ILE A 27 -27.23 5.56 3.84
CA ILE A 27 -26.98 7.00 4.05
C ILE A 27 -28.28 7.80 4.15
N LYS A 28 -29.26 7.54 3.28
CA LYS A 28 -30.57 8.17 3.31
C LYS A 28 -31.32 7.86 4.63
N ASN A 29 -31.32 6.59 5.02
CA ASN A 29 -31.95 6.15 6.25
C ASN A 29 -31.24 6.64 7.51
N PHE A 30 -29.91 6.83 7.43
CA PHE A 30 -29.11 7.38 8.52
C PHE A 30 -29.45 8.84 8.86
N LYS A 31 -29.82 9.66 7.87
CA LYS A 31 -30.25 11.04 8.10
C LYS A 31 -31.52 11.15 8.93
N ASN A 32 -32.35 10.10 8.95
CA ASN A 32 -33.67 10.09 9.61
C ASN A 32 -33.71 9.29 10.92
N ASN A 33 -32.60 8.72 11.37
CA ASN A 33 -32.61 7.82 12.52
C ASN A 33 -31.75 8.34 13.68
N ASN A 34 -32.39 8.94 14.68
CA ASN A 34 -31.74 9.47 15.87
C ASN A 34 -31.19 8.39 16.83
N LYS A 35 -31.49 7.11 16.61
CA LYS A 35 -30.96 6.01 17.43
C LYS A 35 -29.43 5.88 17.36
N PHE A 36 -28.83 6.30 16.28
CA PHE A 36 -27.37 6.27 16.12
C PHE A 36 -26.65 7.40 16.85
N ASP A 37 -27.34 8.50 17.19
CA ASP A 37 -26.70 9.62 17.90
C ASP A 37 -26.25 9.21 19.31
N LYS A 38 -27.03 8.34 19.97
CA LYS A 38 -26.68 7.83 21.30
C LYS A 38 -25.42 6.92 21.25
N TYR A 39 -25.31 6.07 20.19
CA TYR A 39 -24.14 5.21 19.99
C TYR A 39 -22.88 6.00 19.66
N TYR A 40 -23.01 7.12 18.93
CA TYR A 40 -21.86 7.98 18.61
C TYR A 40 -21.47 8.90 19.75
N GLN A 41 -22.42 9.29 20.61
CA GLN A 41 -22.11 10.05 21.84
C GLN A 41 -21.29 9.20 22.82
N ASP A 42 -21.56 7.91 22.90
CA ASP A 42 -20.78 6.96 23.73
C ASP A 42 -19.39 6.62 23.13
N LEU A 43 -19.23 6.83 21.82
CA LEU A 43 -17.96 6.63 21.10
C LEU A 43 -17.23 7.95 20.79
N ASP A 44 -17.89 9.08 21.00
CA ASP A 44 -17.30 10.40 20.79
C ASP A 44 -16.40 10.71 21.98
N ILE A 45 -15.14 10.38 21.79
CA ILE A 45 -14.10 10.78 22.72
C ILE A 45 -13.94 12.29 22.54
N ASP A 46 -14.66 13.06 23.35
CA ASP A 46 -14.58 14.54 23.37
C ASP A 46 -13.29 15.02 24.05
N ASP A 47 -12.24 14.23 23.94
CA ASP A 47 -10.92 14.58 24.41
C ASP A 47 -10.10 15.21 23.27
N LYS A 48 -9.95 16.52 23.35
CA LYS A 48 -9.13 17.29 22.41
C LYS A 48 -7.70 16.76 22.30
N LEU A 49 -7.17 16.14 23.36
CA LEU A 49 -5.84 15.52 23.34
C LEU A 49 -5.77 14.28 22.45
N ILE A 50 -6.90 13.66 22.18
CA ILE A 50 -6.97 12.47 21.29
C ILE A 50 -7.38 12.87 19.89
N ASN A 51 -8.39 13.74 19.77
CA ASN A 51 -9.05 14.02 18.50
C ASN A 51 -8.38 15.13 17.67
N ASP A 52 -7.57 15.98 18.30
CA ASP A 52 -6.96 17.13 17.62
C ASP A 52 -5.42 17.11 17.77
N PRO A 53 -4.68 16.85 16.69
CA PRO A 53 -3.21 16.83 16.74
C PRO A 53 -2.55 18.11 17.25
N ARG A 54 -3.27 19.25 17.22
CA ARG A 54 -2.75 20.52 17.73
C ARG A 54 -2.63 20.51 19.27
N PHE A 55 -3.45 19.69 19.93
CA PHE A 55 -3.46 19.52 21.38
C PHE A 55 -2.69 18.29 21.84
N TRP A 56 -2.20 17.47 20.92
CA TRP A 56 -1.37 16.35 21.30
C TRP A 56 -0.17 16.88 22.10
N PRO A 57 0.12 16.28 23.26
CA PRO A 57 1.24 16.75 24.06
C PRO A 57 2.47 16.72 23.17
N LYS A 58 2.96 17.90 22.83
CA LYS A 58 4.28 18.05 22.25
C LYS A 58 5.19 17.43 23.28
N SER A 59 5.60 16.19 23.04
CA SER A 59 6.33 15.40 24.02
C SER A 59 7.68 16.07 24.25
N LYS A 60 7.69 17.10 25.12
CA LYS A 60 8.94 17.75 25.52
C LYS A 60 9.89 16.79 26.23
N ASN A 61 9.43 15.58 26.65
CA ASN A 61 10.23 14.69 27.49
C ASN A 61 10.02 13.17 27.29
N LYS A 62 9.20 12.67 26.36
CA LYS A 62 9.30 11.25 26.05
C LYS A 62 10.52 11.06 25.18
N LYS A 63 11.61 10.59 25.75
CA LYS A 63 12.78 10.11 24.99
C LYS A 63 12.25 9.09 23.97
N ILE A 64 12.17 9.50 22.71
CA ILE A 64 11.84 8.58 21.63
C ILE A 64 12.84 7.45 21.72
N LYS A 65 12.35 6.21 21.83
CA LYS A 65 13.23 5.03 21.87
C LYS A 65 14.01 5.01 20.56
N LYS A 66 15.31 5.25 20.64
CA LYS A 66 16.20 5.16 19.50
C LYS A 66 16.53 3.70 19.24
N TYR A 67 16.40 3.27 18.00
CA TYR A 67 16.85 1.96 17.56
C TYR A 67 18.23 2.10 16.89
N LYS A 68 19.15 1.19 17.19
CA LYS A 68 20.46 1.09 16.51
C LYS A 68 20.32 0.90 15.00
N THR A 69 19.18 0.38 14.56
CA THR A 69 18.82 0.23 13.14
C THR A 69 18.78 1.55 12.38
N TYR A 70 18.54 2.68 13.04
CA TYR A 70 18.60 3.98 12.40
C TYR A 70 20.04 4.33 11.97
N GLU A 71 21.02 4.12 12.82
CA GLU A 71 22.43 4.35 12.48
C GLU A 71 22.89 3.41 11.36
N LYS A 72 22.42 2.16 11.40
CA LYS A 72 22.66 1.19 10.34
C LYS A 72 22.06 1.66 9.00
N TRP A 73 20.86 2.20 9.02
CA TRP A 73 20.24 2.77 7.83
C TRP A 73 21.03 3.96 7.26
N ILE A 74 21.51 4.87 8.11
CA ILE A 74 22.37 5.99 7.67
C ILE A 74 23.63 5.47 6.97
N LYS A 75 24.28 4.46 7.55
CA LYS A 75 25.46 3.82 6.93
C LYS A 75 25.11 3.15 5.58
N ASN A 76 23.96 2.54 5.50
CA ASN A 76 23.51 1.87 4.28
C ASN A 76 23.30 2.83 3.11
N LYS A 77 23.08 4.12 3.34
CA LYS A 77 22.99 5.13 2.26
C LYS A 77 24.26 5.22 1.40
N ASN A 78 25.38 4.75 1.91
CA ASN A 78 26.63 4.72 1.15
C ASN A 78 26.67 3.57 0.11
N VAL A 79 25.82 2.57 0.23
CA VAL A 79 25.83 1.38 -0.63
C VAL A 79 24.46 1.10 -1.27
N VAL A 80 23.39 1.58 -0.65
CA VAL A 80 22.03 1.47 -1.19
C VAL A 80 21.44 2.87 -1.30
N ASN A 81 21.01 3.24 -2.49
CA ASN A 81 20.38 4.54 -2.70
C ASN A 81 19.15 4.71 -1.76
N GLY A 82 19.11 5.83 -1.03
CA GLY A 82 18.10 6.04 0.02
C GLY A 82 18.25 5.15 1.26
N GLY A 83 19.26 4.25 1.31
CA GLY A 83 19.53 3.32 2.42
C GLY A 83 18.61 2.10 2.48
N VAL A 84 17.58 2.04 1.65
CA VAL A 84 16.65 0.92 1.46
C VAL A 84 16.12 0.92 0.03
N GLY A 85 15.83 -0.27 -0.51
CA GLY A 85 15.45 -0.44 -1.93
C GLY A 85 14.05 0.07 -2.29
N LEU A 86 13.21 0.43 -1.32
CA LEU A 86 11.84 0.92 -1.54
C LEU A 86 11.59 2.21 -0.79
N LEU A 87 11.10 3.22 -1.50
CA LEU A 87 10.74 4.53 -0.92
C LEU A 87 9.76 4.37 0.25
N SER A 88 8.74 3.53 0.10
CA SER A 88 7.72 3.26 1.12
C SER A 88 8.25 2.58 2.39
N LYS A 89 9.50 2.13 2.40
CA LYS A 89 10.16 1.52 3.58
C LYS A 89 11.22 2.43 4.21
N ARG A 90 11.39 3.63 3.70
CA ARG A 90 12.37 4.59 4.26
C ARG A 90 11.94 5.05 5.65
N PRO A 91 12.80 4.96 6.67
CA PRO A 91 12.47 5.38 8.03
C PRO A 91 12.05 6.85 8.16
N ASP A 92 12.60 7.72 7.33
CA ASP A 92 12.32 9.15 7.31
C ASP A 92 10.90 9.49 6.82
N GLN A 93 10.18 8.53 6.24
CA GLN A 93 8.76 8.67 5.91
C GLN A 93 7.85 8.47 7.13
N PHE A 94 8.37 7.95 8.23
CA PHE A 94 7.61 7.58 9.43
C PHE A 94 8.14 8.33 10.66
N LEU A 95 8.90 7.63 11.50
CA LEU A 95 9.54 8.16 12.70
C LEU A 95 11.03 7.83 12.63
N PRO A 96 11.86 8.70 12.03
CA PRO A 96 13.22 8.35 11.61
C PRO A 96 14.05 7.66 12.69
N VAL A 97 14.10 8.22 13.88
CA VAL A 97 14.93 7.70 14.98
C VAL A 97 14.26 6.55 15.73
N GLY A 98 12.93 6.56 15.79
CA GLY A 98 12.12 5.58 16.49
C GLY A 98 11.59 4.46 15.61
N TRP A 99 11.92 4.43 14.32
CA TRP A 99 11.45 3.41 13.39
C TRP A 99 12.38 2.19 13.37
N PRO A 100 11.86 0.96 13.59
CA PRO A 100 12.64 -0.27 13.52
C PRO A 100 12.85 -0.67 12.05
N THR A 101 13.85 -0.13 11.41
CA THR A 101 14.06 -0.22 9.96
C THR A 101 14.23 -1.64 9.42
N TYR A 102 14.80 -2.55 10.23
CA TYR A 102 15.14 -3.90 9.80
C TYR A 102 14.45 -4.96 10.67
N TYR A 103 14.09 -6.07 10.06
CA TYR A 103 13.46 -7.20 10.73
C TYR A 103 14.27 -8.48 10.55
N THR A 104 14.05 -9.45 11.45
CA THR A 104 14.64 -10.80 11.39
C THR A 104 13.63 -11.83 10.92
N LYS A 105 12.36 -11.69 11.33
CA LYS A 105 11.27 -12.56 10.92
C LYS A 105 9.93 -11.82 11.00
N ALA A 106 8.97 -12.32 10.24
CA ALA A 106 7.59 -11.93 10.34
C ALA A 106 6.68 -13.17 10.26
N LYS A 107 5.58 -13.18 11.00
CA LYS A 107 4.59 -14.26 10.98
C LYS A 107 3.22 -13.73 11.39
N ASN A 108 2.19 -14.12 10.67
CA ASN A 108 0.83 -13.60 10.82
C ASN A 108 0.84 -12.05 10.75
N CYS A 109 0.39 -11.35 11.78
CA CYS A 109 0.45 -9.89 11.89
C CYS A 109 1.68 -9.37 12.68
N PHE A 110 2.62 -10.22 13.01
CA PHE A 110 3.75 -9.86 13.85
C PHE A 110 5.05 -9.72 13.07
N ILE A 111 5.86 -8.72 13.46
CA ILE A 111 7.22 -8.50 12.95
C ILE A 111 8.17 -8.47 14.13
N TRP A 112 9.32 -9.09 13.99
CA TRP A 112 10.42 -9.02 14.98
C TRP A 112 11.56 -8.20 14.40
N GLY A 113 11.88 -7.11 15.08
CA GLY A 113 13.04 -6.27 14.75
C GLY A 113 14.36 -6.97 15.07
N THR A 114 15.43 -6.45 14.47
CA THR A 114 16.79 -7.01 14.63
C THR A 114 17.36 -6.88 16.05
N GLU A 115 16.72 -6.11 16.91
CA GLU A 115 17.08 -5.94 18.32
C GLU A 115 16.12 -6.73 19.24
N GLY A 116 15.40 -7.72 18.72
CA GLY A 116 14.52 -8.62 19.47
C GLY A 116 13.12 -8.10 19.80
N GLN A 117 12.78 -6.88 19.37
CA GLN A 117 11.45 -6.32 19.62
C GLN A 117 10.40 -7.04 18.77
N LYS A 118 9.20 -7.22 19.33
CA LYS A 118 8.03 -7.72 18.63
C LYS A 118 7.05 -6.58 18.42
N PHE A 119 6.58 -6.45 17.18
CA PHE A 119 5.59 -5.45 16.77
C PHE A 119 4.36 -6.14 16.18
N ILE A 120 3.21 -5.50 16.30
CA ILE A 120 2.02 -5.81 15.50
C ILE A 120 2.04 -4.86 14.31
N ASP A 121 1.94 -5.40 13.11
CA ASP A 121 1.89 -4.60 11.88
C ASP A 121 0.46 -4.19 11.57
N PHE A 122 0.15 -2.93 11.82
CA PHE A 122 -1.09 -2.27 11.42
C PHE A 122 -0.96 -1.51 10.11
N SER A 123 0.15 -1.68 9.39
CA SER A 123 0.38 -1.06 8.09
C SER A 123 -0.17 -1.92 6.95
N LEU A 124 0.30 -1.66 5.75
CA LEU A 124 -0.08 -2.40 4.54
C LEU A 124 0.60 -3.78 4.39
N MET A 125 1.20 -4.33 5.44
CA MET A 125 1.82 -5.66 5.46
C MET A 125 2.64 -5.98 4.20
N GLY A 126 3.71 -5.21 3.98
CA GLY A 126 4.55 -5.35 2.80
C GLY A 126 3.94 -4.77 1.52
N VAL A 127 3.28 -3.60 1.64
CA VAL A 127 2.63 -2.89 0.52
C VAL A 127 1.47 -3.69 -0.08
N GLY A 128 0.66 -4.32 0.79
CA GLY A 128 -0.54 -5.05 0.42
C GLY A 128 -0.30 -6.45 -0.17
N THR A 129 0.94 -6.95 -0.12
CA THR A 129 1.27 -8.26 -0.72
C THR A 129 0.98 -9.45 0.20
N ASN A 130 0.83 -9.24 1.51
CA ASN A 130 0.66 -10.32 2.49
C ASN A 130 -0.75 -10.31 3.12
N ILE A 131 -1.78 -10.34 2.30
CA ILE A 131 -3.17 -10.28 2.78
C ILE A 131 -3.59 -11.46 3.67
N LEU A 132 -2.93 -12.61 3.54
CA LEU A 132 -3.13 -13.78 4.41
C LEU A 132 -2.30 -13.72 5.70
N GLY A 133 -1.51 -12.67 5.87
CA GLY A 133 -0.51 -12.56 6.92
C GLY A 133 0.88 -12.99 6.47
N TYR A 134 1.88 -12.62 7.26
CA TYR A 134 3.25 -12.99 6.99
C TYR A 134 3.49 -14.49 7.18
N SER A 135 4.27 -15.07 6.31
CA SER A 135 4.74 -16.46 6.43
C SER A 135 3.60 -17.46 6.61
N ASP A 136 2.57 -17.33 5.77
CA ASP A 136 1.48 -18.30 5.72
C ASP A 136 2.02 -19.70 5.47
N SER A 137 1.54 -20.71 6.22
CA SER A 137 2.11 -22.06 6.20
C SER A 137 1.80 -22.80 4.92
N GLU A 138 0.62 -22.63 4.36
CA GLU A 138 0.20 -23.32 3.14
C GLU A 138 0.93 -22.75 1.93
N ILE A 139 1.02 -21.44 1.83
CA ILE A 139 1.79 -20.76 0.78
C ILE A 139 3.27 -21.15 0.85
N ASN A 140 3.85 -21.11 2.06
CA ASN A 140 5.25 -21.50 2.24
C ASN A 140 5.53 -22.96 1.82
N LYS A 141 4.62 -23.88 2.15
CA LYS A 141 4.76 -25.30 1.78
C LYS A 141 4.85 -25.46 0.26
N VAL A 142 3.93 -24.83 -0.48
CA VAL A 142 3.91 -24.88 -1.95
C VAL A 142 5.17 -24.21 -2.53
N ALA A 143 5.54 -23.03 -2.03
CA ALA A 143 6.72 -22.32 -2.49
C ALA A 143 8.02 -23.12 -2.28
N ILE A 144 8.19 -23.74 -1.09
CA ILE A 144 9.34 -24.60 -0.78
C ILE A 144 9.40 -25.81 -1.72
N GLN A 145 8.24 -26.43 -2.00
CA GLN A 145 8.17 -27.55 -2.94
C GLN A 145 8.63 -27.11 -4.34
N LYS A 146 8.11 -26.00 -4.84
CA LYS A 146 8.49 -25.49 -6.17
C LYS A 146 9.96 -25.07 -6.24
N ILE A 147 10.53 -24.48 -5.19
CA ILE A 147 11.96 -24.18 -5.14
C ILE A 147 12.82 -25.45 -5.28
N LYS A 148 12.40 -26.58 -4.67
CA LYS A 148 13.10 -27.86 -4.81
C LYS A 148 13.01 -28.47 -6.20
N GLU A 149 11.92 -28.24 -6.90
CA GLU A 149 11.72 -28.71 -8.29
C GLU A 149 12.44 -27.83 -9.32
N SER A 150 12.46 -26.58 -9.18
CA SER A 150 13.13 -25.44 -9.80
C SER A 150 12.20 -24.23 -9.83
N ASN A 151 12.73 -23.06 -9.49
CA ASN A 151 12.00 -21.81 -9.59
C ASN A 151 12.17 -21.09 -10.93
N SER A 152 12.97 -21.66 -11.84
CA SER A 152 13.24 -21.10 -13.16
C SER A 152 13.70 -22.18 -14.13
N SER A 153 13.26 -22.08 -15.37
CA SER A 153 13.61 -23.00 -16.44
C SER A 153 13.60 -22.28 -17.80
N THR A 154 14.23 -22.90 -18.81
CA THR A 154 14.06 -22.48 -20.21
C THR A 154 12.62 -22.72 -20.70
N LEU A 155 11.94 -23.69 -20.12
CA LEU A 155 10.56 -24.03 -20.44
C LEU A 155 9.60 -23.23 -19.53
N VAL A 156 8.40 -23.05 -20.02
CA VAL A 156 7.33 -22.36 -19.28
C VAL A 156 6.69 -23.31 -18.28
N SER A 157 6.35 -22.80 -17.10
CA SER A 157 5.63 -23.56 -16.08
C SER A 157 4.13 -23.61 -16.37
N GLU A 158 3.49 -24.75 -16.09
CA GLU A 158 2.04 -24.92 -16.27
C GLU A 158 1.23 -24.04 -15.30
N GLU A 159 1.79 -23.69 -14.15
CA GLU A 159 1.14 -22.82 -13.17
C GLU A 159 0.85 -21.42 -13.73
N GLU A 160 1.62 -20.95 -14.71
CA GLU A 160 1.33 -19.68 -15.38
C GLU A 160 -0.04 -19.72 -16.08
N LYS A 161 -0.32 -20.82 -16.81
CA LYS A 161 -1.62 -21.02 -17.46
C LYS A 161 -2.73 -21.17 -16.44
N MET A 162 -2.53 -21.99 -15.41
CA MET A 162 -3.53 -22.22 -14.35
C MET A 162 -3.92 -20.91 -13.66
N LEU A 163 -2.95 -20.08 -13.29
CA LEU A 163 -3.19 -18.78 -12.70
C LEU A 163 -3.92 -17.84 -13.67
N ALA A 164 -3.57 -17.86 -14.96
CA ALA A 164 -4.27 -17.06 -15.96
C ALA A 164 -5.74 -17.44 -16.10
N GLU A 165 -6.06 -18.73 -16.09
CA GLU A 165 -7.43 -19.26 -16.14
C GLU A 165 -8.24 -18.84 -14.92
N GLU A 166 -7.69 -18.92 -13.72
CA GLU A 166 -8.33 -18.43 -12.50
C GLU A 166 -8.61 -16.93 -12.55
N LEU A 167 -7.66 -16.13 -13.01
CA LEU A 167 -7.84 -14.68 -13.15
C LEU A 167 -8.93 -14.33 -14.18
N ILE A 168 -8.98 -15.04 -15.30
CA ILE A 168 -10.03 -14.85 -16.32
C ILE A 168 -11.38 -15.26 -15.76
N SER A 169 -11.46 -16.36 -15.02
CA SER A 169 -12.69 -16.82 -14.36
C SER A 169 -13.21 -15.76 -13.36
N ALA A 170 -12.32 -15.17 -12.58
CA ALA A 170 -12.66 -14.09 -11.65
C ALA A 170 -13.03 -12.77 -12.35
N HIS A 171 -12.62 -12.59 -13.61
CA HIS A 171 -12.83 -11.37 -14.40
C HIS A 171 -13.43 -11.72 -15.78
N PRO A 172 -14.73 -12.09 -15.87
CA PRO A 172 -15.34 -12.62 -17.11
C PRO A 172 -15.32 -11.65 -18.31
N TRP A 173 -15.04 -10.39 -18.07
CA TRP A 173 -14.86 -9.38 -19.11
C TRP A 173 -13.48 -9.42 -19.78
N SER A 174 -12.52 -10.15 -19.22
CA SER A 174 -11.16 -10.29 -19.75
C SER A 174 -11.04 -11.50 -20.67
N GLY A 175 -10.24 -11.38 -21.72
CA GLY A 175 -10.00 -12.50 -22.66
C GLY A 175 -8.62 -13.15 -22.47
N LYS A 176 -7.66 -12.41 -21.95
CA LYS A 176 -6.26 -12.86 -21.77
C LYS A 176 -5.62 -12.17 -20.58
N THR A 177 -4.59 -12.81 -20.02
CA THR A 177 -3.78 -12.30 -18.91
C THR A 177 -2.33 -12.07 -19.36
N ILE A 178 -1.73 -10.99 -18.91
CA ILE A 178 -0.29 -10.75 -19.03
C ILE A 178 0.26 -10.53 -17.62
N PHE A 179 1.29 -11.28 -17.26
CA PHE A 179 1.95 -11.15 -15.96
C PHE A 179 3.10 -10.15 -16.02
N ALA A 180 3.29 -9.43 -14.93
CA ALA A 180 4.37 -8.48 -14.73
C ALA A 180 4.96 -8.64 -13.32
N ARG A 181 6.20 -8.21 -13.11
CA ARG A 181 6.89 -8.34 -11.82
C ARG A 181 6.54 -7.20 -10.86
N SER A 182 6.07 -6.08 -11.38
CA SER A 182 5.73 -4.90 -10.59
C SER A 182 4.51 -4.18 -11.16
N GLY A 183 3.85 -3.38 -10.31
CA GLY A 183 2.75 -2.52 -10.76
C GLY A 183 3.16 -1.50 -11.82
N ALA A 184 4.41 -1.01 -11.77
CA ALA A 184 4.94 -0.11 -12.78
C ALA A 184 5.06 -0.78 -14.17
N GLU A 185 5.53 -2.01 -14.20
CA GLU A 185 5.56 -2.82 -15.44
C GLU A 185 4.15 -3.10 -15.96
N ALA A 186 3.23 -3.52 -15.09
CA ALA A 186 1.84 -3.79 -15.46
C ALA A 186 1.17 -2.56 -16.08
N ASN A 187 1.36 -1.38 -15.48
CA ASN A 187 0.85 -0.13 -16.00
C ASN A 187 1.49 0.25 -17.36
N THR A 188 2.77 -0.02 -17.53
CA THR A 188 3.46 0.20 -18.81
C THR A 188 2.92 -0.72 -19.91
N ILE A 189 2.68 -1.99 -19.58
CA ILE A 189 2.06 -2.94 -20.51
C ILE A 189 0.65 -2.50 -20.88
N ALA A 190 -0.17 -2.12 -19.90
CA ALA A 190 -1.53 -1.64 -20.12
C ALA A 190 -1.54 -0.40 -21.04
N LEU A 191 -0.62 0.54 -20.82
CA LEU A 191 -0.48 1.71 -21.68
C LEU A 191 -0.08 1.36 -23.10
N ARG A 192 0.83 0.40 -23.29
CA ARG A 192 1.20 -0.10 -24.64
C ARG A 192 0.02 -0.74 -25.34
N VAL A 193 -0.73 -1.61 -24.66
CA VAL A 193 -1.94 -2.24 -25.21
C VAL A 193 -2.98 -1.19 -25.59
N ALA A 194 -3.22 -0.19 -24.73
CA ALA A 194 -4.14 0.89 -25.03
C ALA A 194 -3.74 1.69 -26.28
N ARG A 195 -2.45 2.01 -26.44
CA ARG A 195 -1.93 2.73 -27.60
C ARG A 195 -1.97 1.92 -28.90
N LEU A 196 -1.85 0.61 -28.82
CA LEU A 196 -1.99 -0.28 -29.99
C LEU A 196 -3.44 -0.35 -30.49
N ASN A 197 -4.40 -0.10 -29.64
CA ASN A 197 -5.83 -0.19 -29.95
C ASN A 197 -6.48 1.17 -30.27
N ASN A 198 -5.72 2.26 -30.27
CA ASN A 198 -6.22 3.59 -30.66
C ASN A 198 -5.06 4.53 -31.04
N ASP A 199 -5.36 5.55 -31.83
CA ASP A 199 -4.39 6.55 -32.29
C ASP A 199 -4.13 7.68 -31.29
N LYS A 200 -4.63 7.57 -30.06
CA LYS A 200 -4.48 8.60 -29.04
C LYS A 200 -3.10 8.55 -28.42
N LYS A 201 -2.41 9.69 -28.41
CA LYS A 201 -1.06 9.83 -27.82
C LYS A 201 -1.11 10.28 -26.36
N GLY A 202 -2.14 11.06 -25.99
CA GLY A 202 -2.30 11.61 -24.65
C GLY A 202 -2.75 10.56 -23.65
N VAL A 203 -2.22 10.65 -22.42
CA VAL A 203 -2.59 9.81 -21.29
C VAL A 203 -3.00 10.69 -20.12
N ALA A 204 -4.23 10.52 -19.65
CA ALA A 204 -4.69 11.14 -18.41
C ALA A 204 -4.27 10.29 -17.21
N VAL A 205 -3.61 10.89 -16.24
CA VAL A 205 -3.06 10.22 -15.07
C VAL A 205 -3.67 10.82 -13.81
N CYS A 206 -4.13 9.95 -12.89
CA CYS A 206 -4.65 10.34 -11.60
C CYS A 206 -4.10 9.40 -10.52
N GLY A 207 -3.41 9.95 -9.50
CA GLY A 207 -2.79 9.18 -8.44
C GLY A 207 -1.40 8.64 -8.81
N TYR A 208 -0.91 7.66 -8.02
CA TYR A 208 0.39 7.04 -8.20
C TYR A 208 0.29 5.80 -9.09
N HIS A 209 1.11 5.74 -10.15
CA HIS A 209 1.10 4.63 -11.13
C HIS A 209 2.50 4.03 -11.38
N GLY A 210 3.39 4.10 -10.43
CA GLY A 210 4.74 3.57 -10.53
C GLY A 210 5.79 4.65 -10.79
N TRP A 211 6.97 4.22 -11.22
CA TRP A 211 8.17 5.06 -11.34
C TRP A 211 8.78 5.04 -12.76
N HIS A 212 8.11 4.39 -13.73
CA HIS A 212 8.59 4.34 -15.12
C HIS A 212 8.50 5.73 -15.79
N ASP A 213 9.35 5.94 -16.78
CA ASP A 213 9.58 7.24 -17.44
C ASP A 213 8.29 7.91 -17.96
N TRP A 214 7.36 7.13 -18.50
CA TRP A 214 6.10 7.66 -19.00
C TRP A 214 5.26 8.33 -17.90
N TYR A 215 5.35 7.81 -16.66
CA TYR A 215 4.66 8.36 -15.50
C TYR A 215 5.45 9.54 -14.91
N LEU A 216 6.78 9.46 -14.86
CA LEU A 216 7.62 10.56 -14.42
C LEU A 216 7.42 11.79 -15.29
N ALA A 217 7.29 11.62 -16.61
CA ALA A 217 7.04 12.71 -17.54
C ALA A 217 5.74 13.50 -17.21
N ALA A 218 4.72 12.82 -16.64
CA ALA A 218 3.48 13.48 -16.20
C ALA A 218 3.68 14.40 -14.98
N ASN A 219 4.74 14.21 -14.23
CA ASN A 219 5.04 14.99 -13.03
C ASN A 219 6.00 16.16 -13.28
N PHE A 220 6.52 16.32 -14.50
CA PHE A 220 7.35 17.46 -14.86
C PHE A 220 6.47 18.70 -15.11
N LYS A 221 6.60 19.69 -14.25
CA LYS A 221 6.06 21.05 -14.52
C LYS A 221 7.07 21.82 -15.36
N LYS A 222 6.57 22.53 -16.40
CA LYS A 222 7.40 23.28 -17.37
C LYS A 222 8.41 24.26 -16.74
N ASP A 223 8.15 24.78 -15.54
CA ASP A 223 8.90 25.90 -15.00
C ASP A 223 9.80 25.58 -13.78
N LYS A 224 9.68 24.39 -13.19
CA LYS A 224 10.57 23.93 -12.11
C LYS A 224 10.56 22.40 -12.09
N ILE A 225 11.63 21.83 -12.57
CA ILE A 225 11.91 20.40 -12.40
C ILE A 225 12.19 20.17 -10.90
N LYS A 226 11.12 20.02 -10.11
CA LYS A 226 11.23 19.44 -8.77
C LYS A 226 11.11 17.93 -8.93
N TYR A 227 12.23 17.26 -8.87
CA TYR A 227 12.31 15.81 -8.78
C TYR A 227 11.76 15.35 -7.42
N ILE A 228 10.46 15.32 -7.28
CA ILE A 228 9.80 14.96 -5.99
C ILE A 228 10.03 13.48 -5.63
N HIS A 229 10.45 12.66 -6.58
CA HIS A 229 10.61 11.21 -6.39
C HIS A 229 11.96 10.62 -6.78
N LEU A 230 12.92 11.44 -7.21
CA LEU A 230 14.26 10.96 -7.57
C LEU A 230 15.27 10.97 -6.42
N GLU A 231 14.93 11.56 -5.27
CA GLU A 231 15.80 11.49 -4.08
C GLU A 231 15.85 10.09 -3.44
N GLY A 232 15.50 9.07 -4.15
CA GLY A 232 15.49 7.70 -3.66
C GLY A 232 15.74 6.64 -4.72
N LEU A 233 16.04 7.06 -5.96
CA LEU A 233 16.51 6.17 -7.03
C LEU A 233 18.02 6.29 -7.17
#